data_dc5de045b06f0512ba54c23351754344
#
_entry.id   dc5de045b06f0512ba54c23351754344
#
_cell.length_a   1.000
_cell.length_b   1.000
_cell.length_c   1.000
_cell.angle_alpha   90.00
_cell.angle_beta   90.00
_cell.angle_gamma   90.00
#
_symmetry.space_group_name_H-M   'P 1'
#
loop_
_entity.id
_entity.type
_entity.pdbx_description
1 polymer ?
#
loop_
_entity_poly.entity_id
_entity_poly.type
_entity_poly.pdbx_seq_one_letter_code
_entity_poly.pdbx_strand_id
1 'polypeptide(L)'
;MDHRPLICVEGLARRFGDTAVFENLWFGIDRGEFVCLIGHSGCGKTTVLNILAGLDQPSEGAVIVDGQAISGTSLDRAVIFQSHALLPWRTVLGNVAYAVTSKWRNWDRARVKAHAQTFIDLVGLTGSEHKRPSELSGGMKQRVGIARALSITPKMMLMDEPFSALDALTRGTLQDEVRRICLETGQTAFMITHDVDEAIYLADKIFLMTNGPGAVLAEVVENPLPKDRGRTDLHRHPLYYALRNHIIDFLVSRSKTFATEKLDHDPRNVPVVHIGKPGLTIASSGEEQRHTWIPGTNPGLTA
;
A
#
# COMPACT_ATOMS: atom_id res chain seq x y z
N MET A 1 -13.51 -17.25 15.20
CA MET A 1 -13.78 -16.71 13.87
C MET A 1 -12.46 -16.70 13.14
N ASP A 2 -12.36 -17.42 12.04
CA ASP A 2 -11.17 -17.43 11.21
C ASP A 2 -10.92 -16.02 10.68
N HIS A 3 -9.88 -15.36 11.17
CA HIS A 3 -9.50 -14.02 10.75
C HIS A 3 -8.75 -14.14 9.42
N ARG A 4 -9.48 -14.09 8.31
CA ARG A 4 -8.86 -14.05 6.98
C ARG A 4 -8.47 -12.63 6.62
N PRO A 5 -7.21 -12.39 6.21
CA PRO A 5 -6.82 -11.10 5.66
C PRO A 5 -7.70 -10.69 4.46
N LEU A 6 -7.84 -9.38 4.23
CA LEU A 6 -8.52 -8.89 3.04
C LEU A 6 -7.75 -9.27 1.78
N ILE A 7 -6.42 -9.23 1.85
CA ILE A 7 -5.52 -9.58 0.77
C ILE A 7 -4.58 -10.67 1.24
N CYS A 8 -4.49 -11.74 0.47
CA CYS A 8 -3.52 -12.81 0.64
C CYS A 8 -2.68 -12.91 -0.62
N VAL A 9 -1.38 -12.88 -0.46
CA VAL A 9 -0.39 -13.11 -1.51
C VAL A 9 0.31 -14.42 -1.22
N GLU A 10 0.24 -15.35 -2.18
CA GLU A 10 0.70 -16.73 -2.02
C GLU A 10 1.73 -17.09 -3.10
N GLY A 11 3.00 -17.19 -2.70
CA GLY A 11 4.08 -17.62 -3.57
C GLY A 11 4.29 -16.74 -4.80
N LEU A 12 4.01 -15.44 -4.70
CA LEU A 12 4.01 -14.55 -5.84
C LEU A 12 5.40 -14.38 -6.41
N ALA A 13 5.57 -14.63 -7.71
CA ALA A 13 6.80 -14.40 -8.44
C ALA A 13 6.53 -13.66 -9.76
N ARG A 14 7.52 -12.89 -10.21
CA ARG A 14 7.50 -12.25 -11.53
C ARG A 14 8.85 -12.33 -12.20
N ARG A 15 8.84 -12.84 -13.43
CA ARG A 15 10.01 -12.99 -14.31
C ARG A 15 9.78 -12.27 -15.63
N PHE A 16 10.83 -11.71 -16.19
CA PHE A 16 10.90 -11.21 -17.56
C PHE A 16 12.00 -11.97 -18.29
N GLY A 17 11.62 -12.89 -19.18
CA GLY A 17 12.54 -13.86 -19.73
C GLY A 17 13.17 -14.69 -18.60
N ASP A 18 14.50 -14.79 -18.58
CA ASP A 18 15.24 -15.52 -17.56
C ASP A 18 15.49 -14.73 -16.26
N THR A 19 15.15 -13.44 -16.24
CA THR A 19 15.42 -12.58 -15.09
C THR A 19 14.22 -12.56 -14.13
N ALA A 20 14.42 -13.06 -12.92
CA ALA A 20 13.46 -12.93 -11.85
C ALA A 20 13.52 -11.51 -11.27
N VAL A 21 12.41 -10.80 -11.22
CA VAL A 21 12.29 -9.50 -10.56
C VAL A 21 12.20 -9.72 -9.06
N PHE A 22 11.24 -10.55 -8.66
CA PHE A 22 11.07 -11.05 -7.30
C PHE A 22 10.54 -12.48 -7.34
N GLU A 23 10.73 -13.18 -6.26
CA GLU A 23 10.36 -14.59 -6.13
C GLU A 23 9.69 -14.87 -4.79
N ASN A 24 8.71 -15.75 -4.83
CA ASN A 24 8.13 -16.41 -3.66
C ASN A 24 7.70 -15.45 -2.54
N LEU A 25 6.97 -14.38 -2.87
CA LEU A 25 6.44 -13.45 -1.89
C LEU A 25 5.19 -14.03 -1.23
N TRP A 26 5.15 -13.97 0.11
CA TRP A 26 4.03 -14.41 0.94
C TRP A 26 3.71 -13.33 1.95
N PHE A 27 2.49 -12.80 1.93
CA PHE A 27 2.02 -11.85 2.94
C PHE A 27 0.50 -11.73 2.97
N GLY A 28 -0.02 -11.25 4.08
CA GLY A 28 -1.42 -10.88 4.25
C GLY A 28 -1.57 -9.42 4.66
N ILE A 29 -2.69 -8.80 4.27
CA ILE A 29 -3.08 -7.46 4.70
C ILE A 29 -4.51 -7.53 5.21
N ASP A 30 -4.71 -7.10 6.45
CA ASP A 30 -6.00 -7.11 7.10
C ASP A 30 -6.88 -5.92 6.65
N ARG A 31 -8.19 -6.04 6.89
CA ARG A 31 -9.11 -4.93 6.59
C ARG A 31 -8.77 -3.72 7.46
N GLY A 32 -8.71 -2.56 6.85
CA GLY A 32 -8.41 -1.29 7.52
C GLY A 32 -6.95 -1.12 7.90
N GLU A 33 -6.04 -2.04 7.50
CA GLU A 33 -4.61 -1.84 7.66
C GLU A 33 -4.04 -0.90 6.60
N PHE A 34 -3.10 -0.09 7.02
CA PHE A 34 -2.21 0.68 6.15
C PHE A 34 -0.85 -0.01 6.12
N VAL A 35 -0.46 -0.54 4.98
CA VAL A 35 0.83 -1.23 4.78
C VAL A 35 1.71 -0.43 3.85
N CYS A 36 2.98 -0.24 4.23
CA CYS A 36 4.01 0.33 3.35
C CYS A 36 5.01 -0.74 2.91
N LEU A 37 5.32 -0.78 1.62
CA LEU A 37 6.40 -1.59 1.07
C LEU A 37 7.62 -0.71 0.81
N ILE A 38 8.74 -1.04 1.45
CA ILE A 38 10.03 -0.37 1.30
C ILE A 38 11.06 -1.34 0.75
N GLY A 39 11.97 -0.84 -0.07
CA GLY A 39 13.09 -1.57 -0.64
C GLY A 39 13.82 -0.70 -1.66
N HIS A 40 14.98 -1.15 -2.10
CA HIS A 40 15.80 -0.41 -3.07
C HIS A 40 15.11 -0.24 -4.42
N SER A 41 15.59 0.74 -5.20
CA SER A 41 15.13 0.92 -6.57
C SER A 41 15.42 -0.35 -7.40
N GLY A 42 14.46 -0.75 -8.24
CA GLY A 42 14.60 -1.91 -9.11
C GLY A 42 14.27 -3.28 -8.46
N CYS A 43 13.96 -3.36 -7.16
CA CYS A 43 13.58 -4.64 -6.55
C CYS A 43 12.15 -5.12 -6.88
N GLY A 44 11.40 -4.37 -7.71
CA GLY A 44 10.09 -4.84 -8.21
C GLY A 44 8.87 -4.35 -7.45
N LYS A 45 8.96 -3.37 -6.57
CA LYS A 45 7.82 -2.83 -5.78
C LYS A 45 6.64 -2.40 -6.64
N THR A 46 6.88 -1.59 -7.67
CA THR A 46 5.84 -1.16 -8.63
C THR A 46 5.23 -2.36 -9.36
N THR A 47 6.02 -3.40 -9.66
CA THR A 47 5.52 -4.63 -10.26
C THR A 47 4.60 -5.39 -9.30
N VAL A 48 4.95 -5.48 -8.01
CA VAL A 48 4.07 -6.05 -6.97
C VAL A 48 2.75 -5.28 -6.95
N LEU A 49 2.80 -3.95 -6.89
CA LEU A 49 1.60 -3.10 -6.87
C LEU A 49 0.76 -3.31 -8.14
N ASN A 50 1.37 -3.38 -9.32
CA ASN A 50 0.66 -3.62 -10.57
C ASN A 50 -0.05 -4.97 -10.59
N ILE A 51 0.56 -6.01 -10.02
CA ILE A 51 -0.08 -7.32 -9.88
C ILE A 51 -1.25 -7.24 -8.89
N LEU A 52 -1.08 -6.59 -7.73
CA LEU A 52 -2.18 -6.34 -6.78
C LEU A 52 -3.33 -5.56 -7.41
N ALA A 53 -3.04 -4.64 -8.30
CA ALA A 53 -4.04 -3.88 -9.06
C ALA A 53 -4.74 -4.72 -10.16
N GLY A 54 -4.13 -5.84 -10.56
CA GLY A 54 -4.55 -6.63 -11.73
C GLY A 54 -4.17 -6.00 -13.06
N LEU A 55 -3.19 -5.10 -13.06
CA LEU A 55 -2.62 -4.45 -14.26
C LEU A 55 -1.51 -5.31 -14.88
N ASP A 56 -0.90 -6.21 -14.12
CA ASP A 56 0.08 -7.18 -14.58
C ASP A 56 -0.27 -8.57 -14.03
N GLN A 57 0.24 -9.62 -14.68
CA GLN A 57 0.02 -11.01 -14.30
C GLN A 57 1.27 -11.55 -13.60
N PRO A 58 1.14 -12.30 -12.51
CA PRO A 58 2.29 -12.99 -11.92
C PRO A 58 2.78 -14.10 -12.85
N SER A 59 4.07 -14.44 -12.73
CA SER A 59 4.63 -15.62 -13.40
C SER A 59 4.30 -16.90 -12.61
N GLU A 60 4.25 -16.80 -11.28
CA GLU A 60 3.90 -17.89 -10.36
C GLU A 60 3.13 -17.31 -9.16
N GLY A 61 2.38 -18.16 -8.48
CA GLY A 61 1.62 -17.78 -7.30
C GLY A 61 0.29 -17.10 -7.61
N ALA A 62 -0.35 -16.60 -6.57
CA ALA A 62 -1.66 -15.99 -6.67
C ALA A 62 -1.82 -14.79 -5.72
N VAL A 63 -2.73 -13.88 -6.09
CA VAL A 63 -3.24 -12.84 -5.22
C VAL A 63 -4.73 -13.08 -5.01
N ILE A 64 -5.14 -13.14 -3.76
CA ILE A 64 -6.52 -13.38 -3.34
C ILE A 64 -7.00 -12.11 -2.63
N VAL A 65 -8.10 -11.53 -3.09
CA VAL A 65 -8.74 -10.36 -2.49
C VAL A 65 -10.15 -10.75 -2.06
N ASP A 66 -10.44 -10.60 -0.76
CA ASP A 66 -11.76 -10.93 -0.19
C ASP A 66 -12.19 -12.37 -0.51
N GLY A 67 -11.24 -13.33 -0.45
CA GLY A 67 -11.46 -14.74 -0.72
C GLY A 67 -11.54 -15.13 -2.21
N GLN A 68 -11.33 -14.19 -3.14
CA GLN A 68 -11.36 -14.44 -4.58
C GLN A 68 -10.01 -14.15 -5.23
N ALA A 69 -9.50 -15.10 -6.01
CA ALA A 69 -8.29 -14.89 -6.79
C ALA A 69 -8.51 -13.79 -7.84
N ILE A 70 -7.57 -12.87 -7.96
CA ILE A 70 -7.67 -11.80 -8.96
C ILE A 70 -7.22 -12.32 -10.33
N SER A 71 -7.99 -11.95 -11.37
CA SER A 71 -7.68 -12.29 -12.77
C SER A 71 -7.48 -11.07 -13.67
N GLY A 72 -7.60 -9.87 -13.11
CA GLY A 72 -7.48 -8.62 -13.85
C GLY A 72 -7.90 -7.40 -13.01
N THR A 73 -8.09 -6.27 -13.67
CA THR A 73 -8.50 -5.01 -13.04
C THR A 73 -9.92 -5.06 -12.50
N SER A 74 -10.16 -4.40 -11.37
CA SER A 74 -11.48 -4.27 -10.76
C SER A 74 -11.65 -2.88 -10.12
N LEU A 75 -12.88 -2.37 -10.07
CA LEU A 75 -13.21 -1.14 -9.34
C LEU A 75 -13.19 -1.32 -7.82
N ASP A 76 -12.91 -2.50 -7.32
CA ASP A 76 -12.67 -2.76 -5.90
C ASP A 76 -11.23 -2.43 -5.47
N ARG A 77 -10.36 -2.15 -6.42
CA ARG A 77 -8.97 -1.74 -6.23
C ARG A 77 -8.73 -0.42 -6.94
N ALA A 78 -8.47 0.64 -6.19
CA ALA A 78 -8.12 1.94 -6.74
C ALA A 78 -6.62 2.14 -6.73
N VAL A 79 -6.07 2.70 -7.81
CA VAL A 79 -4.63 2.99 -7.94
C VAL A 79 -4.41 4.49 -8.00
N ILE A 80 -3.47 4.98 -7.18
CA ILE A 80 -2.94 6.33 -7.20
C ILE A 80 -1.50 6.22 -7.71
N PHE A 81 -1.28 6.68 -8.94
CA PHE A 81 0.02 6.68 -9.58
C PHE A 81 0.85 7.91 -9.22
N GLN A 82 2.15 7.79 -9.25
CA GLN A 82 3.10 8.89 -9.07
C GLN A 82 2.84 10.07 -10.02
N SER A 83 2.44 9.80 -11.26
CA SER A 83 2.15 10.79 -12.29
C SER A 83 0.76 11.44 -12.22
N HIS A 84 0.00 11.20 -11.11
CA HIS A 84 -1.39 11.61 -10.88
C HIS A 84 -2.42 11.01 -11.87
N ALA A 85 -2.04 10.68 -13.10
CA ALA A 85 -2.87 10.05 -14.15
C ALA A 85 -4.26 10.69 -14.32
N LEU A 86 -4.35 12.02 -14.27
CA LEU A 86 -5.60 12.76 -14.46
C LEU A 86 -5.95 12.86 -15.94
N LEU A 87 -7.26 12.89 -16.24
CA LEU A 87 -7.77 13.17 -17.58
C LEU A 87 -7.62 14.68 -17.88
N PRO A 88 -6.68 15.11 -18.74
CA PRO A 88 -6.32 16.52 -18.86
C PRO A 88 -7.43 17.38 -19.49
N TRP A 89 -8.34 16.76 -20.24
CA TRP A 89 -9.50 17.43 -20.85
C TRP A 89 -10.71 17.53 -19.92
N ARG A 90 -10.67 16.94 -18.75
CA ARG A 90 -11.75 17.01 -17.73
C ARG A 90 -11.38 17.97 -16.62
N THR A 91 -12.39 18.58 -16.02
CA THR A 91 -12.24 19.36 -14.78
C THR A 91 -12.01 18.46 -13.57
N VAL A 92 -11.77 19.03 -12.39
CA VAL A 92 -11.70 18.31 -11.11
C VAL A 92 -12.97 17.46 -10.94
N LEU A 93 -14.15 18.09 -11.00
CA LEU A 93 -15.42 17.36 -10.90
C LEU A 93 -15.55 16.30 -12.00
N GLY A 94 -15.15 16.62 -13.22
CA GLY A 94 -15.21 15.69 -14.34
C GLY A 94 -14.29 14.46 -14.17
N ASN A 95 -13.14 14.61 -13.53
CA ASN A 95 -12.24 13.49 -13.20
C ASN A 95 -12.84 12.56 -12.16
N VAL A 96 -13.40 13.10 -11.07
CA VAL A 96 -14.02 12.30 -10.01
C VAL A 96 -15.31 11.65 -10.51
N ALA A 97 -16.20 12.44 -11.16
CA ALA A 97 -17.47 11.93 -11.71
C ALA A 97 -17.26 10.81 -12.74
N TYR A 98 -16.15 10.82 -13.49
CA TYR A 98 -15.83 9.74 -14.42
C TYR A 98 -15.67 8.40 -13.70
N ALA A 99 -14.96 8.37 -12.59
CA ALA A 99 -14.79 7.14 -11.79
C ALA A 99 -16.12 6.68 -11.19
N VAL A 100 -16.90 7.61 -10.63
CA VAL A 100 -18.24 7.33 -10.09
C VAL A 100 -19.15 6.71 -11.14
N THR A 101 -19.22 7.31 -12.33
CA THR A 101 -20.04 6.80 -13.44
C THR A 101 -19.57 5.42 -13.91
N SER A 102 -18.27 5.14 -13.86
CA SER A 102 -17.71 3.83 -14.23
C SER A 102 -18.18 2.71 -13.29
N LYS A 103 -18.33 3.01 -11.99
CA LYS A 103 -18.80 2.05 -10.99
C LYS A 103 -20.31 1.94 -10.93
N TRP A 104 -21.02 3.04 -10.97
CA TRP A 104 -22.49 3.08 -10.86
C TRP A 104 -23.11 3.60 -12.16
N ARG A 105 -23.15 2.75 -13.18
CA ARG A 105 -23.62 3.09 -14.53
C ARG A 105 -25.09 3.55 -14.57
N ASN A 106 -25.89 3.15 -13.60
CA ASN A 106 -27.32 3.45 -13.54
C ASN A 106 -27.66 4.73 -12.73
N TRP A 107 -26.65 5.44 -12.21
CA TRP A 107 -26.90 6.68 -11.49
C TRP A 107 -27.15 7.84 -12.45
N ASP A 108 -28.13 8.67 -12.13
CA ASP A 108 -28.36 9.91 -12.85
C ASP A 108 -27.24 10.94 -12.62
N ARG A 109 -27.21 11.97 -13.45
CA ARG A 109 -26.16 13.00 -13.42
C ARG A 109 -26.14 13.78 -12.09
N ALA A 110 -27.31 14.03 -11.49
CA ALA A 110 -27.40 14.78 -10.25
C ALA A 110 -26.79 14.00 -9.09
N ARG A 111 -27.10 12.71 -8.99
CA ARG A 111 -26.53 11.79 -7.99
C ARG A 111 -25.03 11.63 -8.15
N VAL A 112 -24.55 11.41 -9.38
CA VAL A 112 -23.11 11.33 -9.68
C VAL A 112 -22.39 12.61 -9.26
N LYS A 113 -22.94 13.78 -9.59
CA LYS A 113 -22.36 15.07 -9.21
C LYS A 113 -22.32 15.27 -7.71
N ALA A 114 -23.40 15.00 -7.00
CA ALA A 114 -23.48 15.13 -5.55
C ALA A 114 -22.46 14.20 -4.87
N HIS A 115 -22.38 12.93 -5.29
CA HIS A 115 -21.42 11.97 -4.74
C HIS A 115 -19.97 12.40 -5.03
N ALA A 116 -19.65 12.82 -6.26
CA ALA A 116 -18.31 13.31 -6.60
C ALA A 116 -17.93 14.55 -5.77
N GLN A 117 -18.90 15.45 -5.52
CA GLN A 117 -18.68 16.64 -4.69
C GLN A 117 -18.26 16.26 -3.27
N THR A 118 -18.90 15.26 -2.65
CA THR A 118 -18.53 14.77 -1.30
C THR A 118 -17.03 14.44 -1.20
N PHE A 119 -16.46 13.77 -2.21
CA PHE A 119 -15.05 13.43 -2.20
C PHE A 119 -14.12 14.60 -2.57
N ILE A 120 -14.59 15.55 -3.37
CA ILE A 120 -13.87 16.80 -3.62
C ILE A 120 -13.76 17.64 -2.35
N ASP A 121 -14.86 17.72 -1.59
CA ASP A 121 -14.89 18.43 -0.30
C ASP A 121 -14.03 17.71 0.75
N LEU A 122 -14.07 16.37 0.78
CA LEU A 122 -13.25 15.53 1.67
C LEU A 122 -11.74 15.79 1.53
N VAL A 123 -11.27 16.05 0.31
CA VAL A 123 -9.85 16.34 0.03
C VAL A 123 -9.54 17.85 0.01
N GLY A 124 -10.44 18.70 0.46
CA GLY A 124 -10.23 20.15 0.56
C GLY A 124 -10.09 20.87 -0.78
N LEU A 125 -10.81 20.42 -1.83
CA LEU A 125 -10.81 21.03 -3.16
C LEU A 125 -12.11 21.79 -3.48
N THR A 126 -12.94 22.07 -2.47
CA THR A 126 -14.13 22.92 -2.60
C THR A 126 -13.79 24.26 -3.27
N GLY A 127 -14.58 24.66 -4.26
CA GLY A 127 -14.33 25.87 -5.06
C GLY A 127 -13.36 25.67 -6.25
N SER A 128 -12.81 24.46 -6.44
CA SER A 128 -11.91 24.13 -7.57
C SER A 128 -12.55 23.16 -8.58
N GLU A 129 -13.84 22.88 -8.48
CA GLU A 129 -14.57 21.85 -9.23
C GLU A 129 -14.45 22.01 -10.75
N HIS A 130 -14.37 23.27 -11.21
CA HIS A 130 -14.36 23.63 -12.63
C HIS A 130 -12.97 23.77 -13.22
N LYS A 131 -11.91 23.76 -12.38
CA LYS A 131 -10.53 23.84 -12.86
C LYS A 131 -10.12 22.57 -13.58
N ARG A 132 -9.28 22.73 -14.62
CA ARG A 132 -8.62 21.63 -15.33
C ARG A 132 -7.28 21.30 -14.68
N PRO A 133 -6.71 20.10 -14.93
CA PRO A 133 -5.39 19.73 -14.40
C PRO A 133 -4.27 20.74 -14.70
N SER A 134 -4.31 21.43 -15.84
CA SER A 134 -3.33 22.47 -16.19
C SER A 134 -3.37 23.70 -15.26
N GLU A 135 -4.49 23.92 -14.56
CA GLU A 135 -4.72 25.06 -13.66
C GLU A 135 -4.47 24.71 -12.19
N LEU A 136 -4.01 23.48 -11.90
CA LEU A 136 -3.83 22.95 -10.56
C LEU A 136 -2.33 22.84 -10.20
N SER A 137 -2.00 23.11 -8.93
CA SER A 137 -0.70 22.77 -8.37
C SER A 137 -0.49 21.25 -8.31
N GLY A 138 0.75 20.79 -8.11
CA GLY A 138 1.07 19.36 -7.94
C GLY A 138 0.25 18.70 -6.82
N GLY A 139 0.19 19.35 -5.65
CA GLY A 139 -0.61 18.87 -4.52
C GLY A 139 -2.10 18.82 -4.81
N MET A 140 -2.66 19.81 -5.53
CA MET A 140 -4.06 19.77 -5.94
C MET A 140 -4.33 18.63 -6.92
N LYS A 141 -3.44 18.38 -7.89
CA LYS A 141 -3.56 17.21 -8.80
C LYS A 141 -3.59 15.91 -8.03
N GLN A 142 -2.73 15.76 -7.01
CA GLN A 142 -2.69 14.57 -6.17
C GLN A 142 -3.99 14.39 -5.39
N ARG A 143 -4.54 15.46 -4.80
CA ARG A 143 -5.84 15.45 -4.11
C ARG A 143 -6.98 15.02 -5.05
N VAL A 144 -6.97 15.48 -6.31
CA VAL A 144 -7.95 15.00 -7.31
C VAL A 144 -7.79 13.50 -7.57
N GLY A 145 -6.57 12.99 -7.66
CA GLY A 145 -6.28 11.56 -7.79
C GLY A 145 -6.83 10.75 -6.61
N ILE A 146 -6.63 11.24 -5.39
CA ILE A 146 -7.16 10.62 -4.15
C ILE A 146 -8.69 10.67 -4.13
N ALA A 147 -9.31 11.84 -4.39
CA ALA A 147 -10.76 11.98 -4.47
C ALA A 147 -11.37 11.01 -5.49
N ARG A 148 -10.75 10.90 -6.67
CA ARG A 148 -11.17 9.95 -7.71
C ARG A 148 -11.07 8.50 -7.26
N ALA A 149 -9.98 8.14 -6.59
CA ALA A 149 -9.76 6.79 -6.06
C ALA A 149 -10.78 6.43 -4.98
N LEU A 150 -11.01 7.33 -4.03
CA LEU A 150 -11.94 7.12 -2.92
C LEU A 150 -13.41 7.14 -3.37
N SER A 151 -13.75 7.94 -4.40
CA SER A 151 -15.13 8.10 -4.87
C SER A 151 -15.78 6.82 -5.35
N ILE A 152 -15.00 5.81 -5.72
CA ILE A 152 -15.51 4.48 -6.09
C ILE A 152 -15.63 3.53 -4.89
N THR A 153 -15.38 3.99 -3.66
CA THR A 153 -15.41 3.17 -2.43
C THR A 153 -14.73 1.81 -2.63
N PRO A 154 -13.43 1.81 -2.92
CA PRO A 154 -12.71 0.58 -3.21
C PRO A 154 -12.51 -0.24 -1.94
N LYS A 155 -12.32 -1.56 -2.05
CA LYS A 155 -11.91 -2.41 -0.92
C LYS A 155 -10.46 -2.12 -0.52
N MET A 156 -9.63 -1.73 -1.50
CA MET A 156 -8.21 -1.45 -1.31
C MET A 156 -7.74 -0.25 -2.12
N MET A 157 -6.94 0.60 -1.50
CA MET A 157 -6.24 1.70 -2.15
C MET A 157 -4.77 1.35 -2.33
N LEU A 158 -4.29 1.40 -3.56
CA LEU A 158 -2.92 1.11 -3.96
C LEU A 158 -2.23 2.42 -4.34
N MET A 159 -1.06 2.71 -3.78
CA MET A 159 -0.38 3.98 -3.97
C MET A 159 1.09 3.74 -4.35
N ASP A 160 1.51 4.24 -5.51
CA ASP A 160 2.89 4.16 -5.97
C ASP A 160 3.57 5.51 -5.80
N GLU A 161 4.39 5.65 -4.75
CA GLU A 161 5.12 6.86 -4.37
C GLU A 161 4.27 8.16 -4.45
N PRO A 162 3.10 8.21 -3.80
CA PRO A 162 2.09 9.23 -4.06
C PRO A 162 2.51 10.64 -3.66
N PHE A 163 3.57 10.80 -2.88
CA PHE A 163 3.99 12.09 -2.34
C PHE A 163 5.37 12.54 -2.83
N SER A 164 6.05 11.74 -3.66
CA SER A 164 7.45 11.98 -4.08
C SER A 164 7.64 13.29 -4.87
N ALA A 165 6.64 13.70 -5.64
CA ALA A 165 6.71 14.90 -6.49
C ALA A 165 6.28 16.21 -5.79
N LEU A 166 6.04 16.17 -4.46
CA LEU A 166 5.52 17.31 -3.70
C LEU A 166 6.63 18.00 -2.88
N ASP A 167 6.50 19.33 -2.72
CA ASP A 167 7.30 20.08 -1.74
C ASP A 167 7.00 19.63 -0.30
N ALA A 168 7.90 19.89 0.63
CA ALA A 168 7.84 19.36 1.99
C ALA A 168 6.56 19.75 2.76
N LEU A 169 6.07 20.99 2.60
CA LEU A 169 4.89 21.47 3.31
C LEU A 169 3.61 20.82 2.75
N THR A 170 3.46 20.84 1.42
CA THR A 170 2.33 20.20 0.73
C THR A 170 2.31 18.70 1.00
N ARG A 171 3.47 18.03 1.00
CA ARG A 171 3.62 16.61 1.31
C ARG A 171 3.10 16.31 2.71
N GLY A 172 3.57 17.05 3.73
CA GLY A 172 3.14 16.87 5.11
C GLY A 172 1.62 16.96 5.26
N THR A 173 1.03 18.03 4.75
CA THR A 173 -0.42 18.25 4.81
C THR A 173 -1.19 17.11 4.13
N LEU A 174 -0.72 16.66 2.96
CA LEU A 174 -1.41 15.60 2.23
C LEU A 174 -1.29 14.22 2.88
N GLN A 175 -0.15 13.92 3.51
CA GLN A 175 0.03 12.71 4.30
C GLN A 175 -0.91 12.69 5.51
N ASP A 176 -1.05 13.82 6.21
CA ASP A 176 -1.98 13.97 7.34
C ASP A 176 -3.43 13.72 6.90
N GLU A 177 -3.78 14.25 5.73
CA GLU A 177 -5.11 14.10 5.14
C GLU A 177 -5.40 12.64 4.72
N VAL A 178 -4.47 11.99 4.01
CA VAL A 178 -4.60 10.58 3.61
C VAL A 178 -4.72 9.68 4.83
N ARG A 179 -3.88 9.92 5.86
CA ARG A 179 -3.94 9.18 7.11
C ARG A 179 -5.28 9.33 7.79
N ARG A 180 -5.75 10.57 7.95
CA ARG A 180 -7.06 10.87 8.54
C ARG A 180 -8.18 10.14 7.79
N ILE A 181 -8.19 10.24 6.46
CA ILE A 181 -9.20 9.57 5.62
C ILE A 181 -9.17 8.06 5.83
N CYS A 182 -7.98 7.43 5.82
CA CYS A 182 -7.88 5.99 6.03
C CYS A 182 -8.38 5.56 7.41
N LEU A 183 -8.07 6.32 8.47
CA LEU A 183 -8.56 6.05 9.83
C LEU A 183 -10.07 6.22 9.95
N GLU A 184 -10.64 7.33 9.45
CA GLU A 184 -12.06 7.64 9.54
C GLU A 184 -12.93 6.67 8.73
N THR A 185 -12.43 6.21 7.58
CA THR A 185 -13.18 5.33 6.67
C THR A 185 -12.89 3.84 6.85
N GLY A 186 -11.89 3.48 7.66
CA GLY A 186 -11.40 2.10 7.75
C GLY A 186 -10.85 1.56 6.43
N GLN A 187 -10.29 2.45 5.59
CA GLN A 187 -9.79 2.10 4.27
C GLN A 187 -8.52 1.26 4.35
N THR A 188 -8.50 0.11 3.71
CA THR A 188 -7.29 -0.69 3.55
C THR A 188 -6.39 -0.03 2.50
N ALA A 189 -5.11 0.15 2.83
CA ALA A 189 -4.15 0.81 1.96
C ALA A 189 -2.84 0.03 1.85
N PHE A 190 -2.30 0.00 0.64
CA PHE A 190 -0.96 -0.49 0.36
C PHE A 190 -0.19 0.59 -0.41
N MET A 191 0.93 1.02 0.14
CA MET A 191 1.71 2.12 -0.41
C MET A 191 3.16 1.70 -0.63
N ILE A 192 3.69 2.07 -1.76
CA ILE A 192 5.13 2.02 -2.03
C ILE A 192 5.73 3.37 -1.68
N THR A 193 6.80 3.35 -0.93
CA THR A 193 7.62 4.54 -0.65
C THR A 193 9.08 4.17 -0.47
N HIS A 194 9.96 5.14 -0.72
CA HIS A 194 11.39 5.07 -0.38
C HIS A 194 11.73 5.93 0.86
N ASP A 195 10.76 6.64 1.40
CA ASP A 195 10.93 7.50 2.58
C ASP A 195 10.53 6.72 3.84
N VAL A 196 11.53 6.49 4.71
CA VAL A 196 11.37 5.73 5.94
C VAL A 196 10.45 6.46 6.92
N ASP A 197 10.59 7.78 7.03
CA ASP A 197 9.81 8.59 7.97
C ASP A 197 8.34 8.66 7.53
N GLU A 198 8.08 8.66 6.22
CA GLU A 198 6.74 8.54 5.64
C GLU A 198 6.09 7.20 6.00
N ALA A 199 6.80 6.10 5.83
CA ALA A 199 6.28 4.78 6.18
C ALA A 199 6.01 4.66 7.68
N ILE A 200 6.90 5.13 8.53
CA ILE A 200 6.69 5.14 9.99
C ILE A 200 5.47 5.98 10.37
N TYR A 201 5.26 7.10 9.68
CA TYR A 201 4.13 7.97 9.96
C TYR A 201 2.79 7.35 9.55
N LEU A 202 2.73 6.71 8.39
CA LEU A 202 1.48 6.26 7.79
C LEU A 202 1.11 4.81 8.14
N ALA A 203 2.08 3.89 8.14
CA ALA A 203 1.80 2.47 8.13
C ALA A 203 1.53 1.87 9.53
N ASP A 204 0.67 0.85 9.55
CA ASP A 204 0.51 -0.09 10.67
C ASP A 204 1.57 -1.20 10.59
N LYS A 205 1.91 -1.64 9.36
CA LYS A 205 2.97 -2.61 9.08
C LYS A 205 3.87 -2.10 7.95
N ILE A 206 5.16 -2.36 8.06
CA ILE A 206 6.16 -1.99 7.05
C ILE A 206 6.81 -3.27 6.54
N PHE A 207 6.66 -3.51 5.25
CA PHE A 207 7.23 -4.65 4.56
C PHE A 207 8.59 -4.28 3.99
N LEU A 208 9.63 -5.02 4.34
CA LEU A 208 11.00 -4.79 3.90
C LEU A 208 11.40 -5.80 2.82
N MET A 209 11.67 -5.30 1.63
CA MET A 209 12.02 -6.08 0.46
C MET A 209 13.52 -6.04 0.20
N THR A 210 14.12 -7.19 -0.13
CA THR A 210 15.55 -7.27 -0.46
C THR A 210 15.87 -6.60 -1.79
N ASN A 211 17.15 -6.51 -2.13
CA ASN A 211 17.58 -6.05 -3.44
C ASN A 211 17.24 -7.08 -4.52
N GLY A 212 16.94 -6.59 -5.74
CA GLY A 212 16.83 -7.44 -6.93
C GLY A 212 18.21 -7.71 -7.58
N PRO A 213 18.29 -8.65 -8.54
CA PRO A 213 17.22 -9.52 -9.04
C PRO A 213 16.82 -10.63 -8.05
N GLY A 214 15.61 -11.21 -8.25
CA GLY A 214 15.14 -12.27 -7.36
C GLY A 214 14.81 -11.74 -5.94
N ALA A 215 14.33 -10.50 -5.82
CA ALA A 215 13.99 -9.91 -4.54
C ALA A 215 12.91 -10.71 -3.80
N VAL A 216 12.99 -10.73 -2.48
CA VAL A 216 12.04 -11.42 -1.60
C VAL A 216 11.60 -10.50 -0.47
N LEU A 217 10.50 -10.84 0.20
CA LEU A 217 10.09 -10.17 1.42
C LEU A 217 10.93 -10.70 2.59
N ALA A 218 11.78 -9.84 3.14
CA ALA A 218 12.73 -10.26 4.18
C ALA A 218 12.13 -10.15 5.58
N GLU A 219 11.39 -9.08 5.86
CA GLU A 219 10.84 -8.79 7.18
C GLU A 219 9.50 -8.05 7.08
N VAL A 220 8.64 -8.30 8.04
CA VAL A 220 7.44 -7.51 8.32
C VAL A 220 7.66 -6.80 9.64
N VAL A 221 7.76 -5.48 9.63
CA VAL A 221 7.94 -4.69 10.85
C VAL A 221 6.59 -4.16 11.30
N GLU A 222 6.13 -4.58 12.47
CA GLU A 222 4.94 -4.00 13.09
C GLU A 222 5.30 -2.63 13.68
N ASN A 223 4.48 -1.65 13.36
CA ASN A 223 4.70 -0.29 13.85
C ASN A 223 4.17 -0.15 15.28
N PRO A 224 5.04 0.02 16.30
CA PRO A 224 4.63 0.08 17.69
C PRO A 224 4.02 1.43 18.08
N LEU A 225 4.03 2.43 17.19
CA LEU A 225 3.53 3.75 17.47
C LEU A 225 1.99 3.78 17.45
N PRO A 226 1.35 4.62 18.28
CA PRO A 226 -0.10 4.74 18.33
C PRO A 226 -0.72 5.00 16.95
N LYS A 227 -1.92 4.45 16.70
CA LYS A 227 -2.62 4.65 15.41
C LYS A 227 -3.07 6.10 15.19
N ASP A 228 -3.22 6.90 16.22
CA ASP A 228 -3.58 8.32 16.19
C ASP A 228 -2.37 9.27 16.29
N ARG A 229 -1.14 8.73 16.06
CA ARG A 229 0.12 9.50 16.14
C ARG A 229 0.08 10.77 15.32
N GLY A 230 0.37 11.90 15.97
CA GLY A 230 0.54 13.18 15.31
C GLY A 230 1.96 13.35 14.75
N ARG A 231 2.11 14.12 13.69
CA ARG A 231 3.41 14.40 13.06
C ARG A 231 4.38 15.10 14.02
N THR A 232 3.88 16.04 14.81
CA THR A 232 4.69 16.82 15.76
C THR A 232 5.27 15.99 16.90
N ASP A 233 4.57 14.92 17.30
CA ASP A 233 4.94 14.08 18.43
C ASP A 233 5.65 12.80 18.02
N LEU A 234 5.66 12.51 16.71
CA LEU A 234 6.26 11.31 16.16
C LEU A 234 7.72 11.12 16.60
N HIS A 235 8.55 12.17 16.44
CA HIS A 235 9.96 12.12 16.80
C HIS A 235 10.24 12.10 18.31
N ARG A 236 9.23 12.42 19.13
CA ARG A 236 9.33 12.38 20.60
C ARG A 236 8.98 11.01 21.17
N HIS A 237 8.37 10.15 20.37
CA HIS A 237 7.99 8.81 20.82
C HIS A 237 9.25 7.97 21.09
N PRO A 238 9.38 7.30 22.26
CA PRO A 238 10.59 6.57 22.64
C PRO A 238 11.04 5.51 21.62
N LEU A 239 10.09 4.88 20.94
CA LEU A 239 10.37 3.81 19.96
C LEU A 239 10.60 4.31 18.53
N TYR A 240 10.41 5.61 18.26
CA TYR A 240 10.53 6.15 16.89
C TYR A 240 11.94 5.91 16.32
N TYR A 241 12.98 6.31 17.03
CA TYR A 241 14.35 6.18 16.55
C TYR A 241 14.80 4.71 16.47
N ALA A 242 14.33 3.86 17.40
CA ALA A 242 14.62 2.44 17.35
C ALA A 242 14.01 1.78 16.08
N LEU A 243 12.76 2.10 15.78
CA LEU A 243 12.07 1.65 14.55
C LEU A 243 12.77 2.18 13.30
N ARG A 244 13.06 3.48 13.27
CA ARG A 244 13.72 4.14 12.13
C ARG A 244 15.10 3.55 11.86
N ASN A 245 15.91 3.38 12.90
CA ASN A 245 17.26 2.83 12.77
C ASN A 245 17.22 1.38 12.29
N HIS A 246 16.29 0.56 12.76
CA HIS A 246 16.11 -0.82 12.28
C HIS A 246 15.84 -0.85 10.78
N ILE A 247 14.93 -0.01 10.28
CA ILE A 247 14.60 0.05 8.85
C ILE A 247 15.79 0.55 8.03
N ILE A 248 16.50 1.58 8.50
CA ILE A 248 17.68 2.13 7.83
C ILE A 248 18.80 1.08 7.79
N ASP A 249 19.08 0.40 8.91
CA ASP A 249 20.10 -0.65 8.95
C ASP A 249 19.79 -1.79 7.98
N PHE A 250 18.51 -2.19 7.91
CA PHE A 250 18.08 -3.13 6.88
C PHE A 250 18.40 -2.63 5.47
N LEU A 251 18.03 -1.40 5.13
CA LEU A 251 18.22 -0.85 3.78
C LEU A 251 19.70 -0.68 3.43
N VAL A 252 20.53 -0.24 4.35
CA VAL A 252 21.94 0.05 4.09
C VAL A 252 22.82 -1.20 4.10
N SER A 253 22.60 -2.08 5.07
CA SER A 253 23.51 -3.19 5.36
C SER A 253 22.90 -4.53 4.93
N ARG A 254 21.75 -4.88 5.47
CA ARG A 254 21.20 -6.24 5.39
C ARG A 254 20.59 -6.59 4.03
N SER A 255 20.00 -5.62 3.33
CA SER A 255 19.39 -5.85 2.02
C SER A 255 20.36 -6.34 0.94
N LYS A 256 21.64 -6.00 1.06
CA LYS A 256 22.71 -6.45 0.16
C LYS A 256 23.17 -7.87 0.51
N THR A 257 23.29 -8.19 1.79
CA THR A 257 23.66 -9.51 2.28
C THR A 257 22.64 -10.56 1.84
N PHE A 258 21.34 -10.25 1.97
CA PHE A 258 20.28 -11.14 1.54
C PHE A 258 20.18 -11.35 0.01
N ALA A 259 20.78 -10.49 -0.80
CA ALA A 259 20.87 -10.71 -2.24
C ALA A 259 21.92 -11.77 -2.61
N THR A 260 22.88 -12.05 -1.72
CA THR A 260 23.98 -13.01 -1.92
C THR A 260 23.83 -14.29 -1.11
N GLU A 261 23.20 -14.21 0.04
CA GLU A 261 22.92 -15.34 0.93
C GLU A 261 21.43 -15.71 0.80
N LYS A 262 21.13 -17.01 0.65
CA LYS A 262 19.74 -17.47 0.72
C LYS A 262 19.19 -17.11 2.10
N LEU A 263 17.99 -16.52 2.11
CA LEU A 263 17.26 -16.29 3.37
C LEU A 263 17.15 -17.61 4.14
N ASP A 264 17.56 -17.59 5.39
CA ASP A 264 17.62 -18.77 6.26
C ASP A 264 16.23 -19.08 6.89
N HIS A 265 15.14 -18.62 6.25
CA HIS A 265 13.77 -18.88 6.71
C HIS A 265 12.87 -19.32 5.56
N ASP A 266 11.82 -20.07 5.87
CA ASP A 266 10.77 -20.41 4.92
C ASP A 266 10.06 -19.12 4.47
N PRO A 267 10.00 -18.80 3.18
CA PRO A 267 9.31 -17.61 2.67
C PRO A 267 7.83 -17.50 3.07
N ARG A 268 7.19 -18.61 3.45
CA ARG A 268 5.83 -18.63 3.98
C ARG A 268 5.74 -18.06 5.40
N ASN A 269 6.86 -18.04 6.12
CA ASN A 269 6.98 -17.58 7.50
C ASN A 269 7.93 -16.38 7.56
N VAL A 270 7.55 -15.28 6.90
CA VAL A 270 8.35 -14.06 6.94
C VAL A 270 8.49 -13.56 8.38
N PRO A 271 9.71 -13.29 8.87
CA PRO A 271 9.92 -12.81 10.22
C PRO A 271 9.12 -11.54 10.53
N VAL A 272 8.39 -11.54 11.64
CA VAL A 272 7.69 -10.38 12.15
C VAL A 272 8.54 -9.72 13.24
N VAL A 273 8.90 -8.47 13.03
CA VAL A 273 9.76 -7.70 13.94
C VAL A 273 8.91 -6.78 14.81
N HIS A 274 9.06 -6.92 16.13
CA HIS A 274 8.41 -6.10 17.14
C HIS A 274 9.45 -5.22 17.85
N ILE A 275 9.46 -3.94 17.59
CA ILE A 275 10.39 -2.98 18.21
C ILE A 275 9.94 -2.68 19.63
N GLY A 276 10.89 -2.74 20.61
CA GLY A 276 10.65 -2.35 22.00
C GLY A 276 10.17 -3.45 22.95
N LYS A 277 9.98 -4.68 22.48
CA LYS A 277 9.86 -5.83 23.38
C LYS A 277 11.27 -6.30 23.79
N PRO A 278 11.54 -6.61 25.08
CA PRO A 278 12.83 -7.13 25.51
C PRO A 278 13.05 -8.51 24.87
N GLY A 279 14.12 -8.63 24.10
CA GLY A 279 14.42 -9.73 23.22
C GLY A 279 14.10 -9.33 21.80
N LEU A 280 15.13 -8.96 21.05
CA LEU A 280 15.07 -8.89 19.60
C LEU A 280 14.96 -10.34 19.12
N THR A 281 13.78 -10.92 19.25
CA THR A 281 13.51 -12.26 18.83
C THR A 281 13.03 -12.12 17.38
N ILE A 282 13.92 -12.47 16.45
CA ILE A 282 13.45 -13.07 15.22
C ILE A 282 12.63 -14.27 15.72
N ALA A 283 11.32 -14.11 15.80
CA ALA A 283 10.45 -15.21 16.19
C ALA A 283 10.53 -16.23 15.09
N SER A 284 11.46 -17.18 15.23
CA SER A 284 11.37 -18.45 14.54
C SER A 284 10.07 -19.09 15.01
N SER A 285 9.18 -19.29 14.08
CA SER A 285 7.87 -19.88 14.21
C SER A 285 7.87 -21.13 15.10
N GLY A 286 7.24 -21.04 16.26
CA GLY A 286 6.93 -22.15 17.11
C GLY A 286 6.49 -21.69 18.48
N GLU A 287 5.20 -21.59 18.70
CA GLU A 287 4.44 -21.63 19.95
C GLU A 287 3.62 -20.43 20.42
N GLU A 288 3.66 -19.24 19.82
CA GLU A 288 2.73 -18.17 20.22
C GLU A 288 1.98 -17.49 19.06
N GLN A 289 1.62 -18.24 18.00
CA GLN A 289 0.80 -17.73 16.90
C GLN A 289 -0.66 -18.15 17.06
N ARG A 290 -1.38 -17.49 17.97
CA ARG A 290 -2.84 -17.58 17.94
C ARG A 290 -3.45 -16.41 17.18
N HIS A 291 -3.10 -16.08 16.00
CA HIS A 291 -3.85 -15.17 15.08
C HIS A 291 -3.02 -14.76 13.85
N THR A 292 -2.14 -15.62 13.37
CA THR A 292 -1.55 -15.39 12.05
C THR A 292 -2.15 -16.37 11.05
N TRP A 293 -2.68 -15.80 9.94
CA TRP A 293 -3.07 -16.58 8.78
C TRP A 293 -1.88 -17.42 8.31
N ILE A 294 -2.08 -18.74 8.16
CA ILE A 294 -1.08 -19.65 7.62
C ILE A 294 -1.37 -19.84 6.15
N PRO A 295 -0.45 -19.45 5.23
CA PRO A 295 -0.62 -19.70 3.81
C PRO A 295 -0.77 -21.18 3.49
N GLY A 296 -1.72 -21.55 2.63
CA GLY A 296 -1.90 -22.92 2.13
C GLY A 296 -3.01 -23.75 2.77
N THR A 297 -3.80 -23.21 3.69
CA THR A 297 -5.00 -23.89 4.22
C THR A 297 -6.29 -23.41 3.56
N ASN A 298 -6.33 -23.34 2.23
CA ASN A 298 -7.57 -23.07 1.51
C ASN A 298 -8.22 -24.40 1.11
N PRO A 299 -9.32 -24.86 1.76
CA PRO A 299 -9.97 -26.13 1.43
C PRO A 299 -10.79 -26.10 0.12
N GLY A 300 -10.63 -25.08 -0.72
CA GLY A 300 -11.45 -24.84 -1.92
C GLY A 300 -10.72 -24.87 -3.26
N LEU A 301 -9.44 -25.25 -3.33
CA LEU A 301 -8.71 -25.40 -4.60
C LEU A 301 -8.24 -26.84 -4.76
N THR A 302 -9.17 -27.77 -4.93
CA THR A 302 -8.92 -29.06 -5.55
C THR A 302 -9.80 -29.17 -6.80
N ALA A 303 -9.08 -29.28 -7.96
CA ALA A 303 -9.50 -29.55 -9.34
C ALA A 303 -10.16 -28.43 -10.10
#